data_6b14e22b8d1076c07718056ae89141c8
#
_entry.id   6b14e22b8d1076c07718056ae89141c8
#
_cell.length_a   1.000
_cell.length_b   1.000
_cell.length_c   1.000
_cell.angle_alpha   90.00
_cell.angle_beta   90.00
_cell.angle_gamma   90.00
#
_symmetry.space_group_name_H-M   'P 1'
#
loop_
_entity.id
_entity.type
_entity.pdbx_description
1 polymer ?
#
loop_
_entity_poly.entity_id
_entity_poly.type
_entity_poly.pdbx_seq_one_letter_code
_entity_poly.pdbx_strand_id
1 'polypeptide(L)'
;MPDQTAAPDPGPIPDSGPTPGPGAAPATPQDGRDRLLASLRRPGSRAQITAGLLMAVLGFAAVVQVQSNSEDASYVGARQDELISLINSLSLASQRAENEIAELEQTRNSLLNDTQARRTALERARQRADELGILAGTLPAVGPGIQVTVRDPDGAVGSNQLINGIQELRDAGAEAIEINNTVRVVAQTSLRDGESGGVIVDGEEIAAPYVIEAIGAPHTMTSALGLRRGFTYEVERVGGSVGVARSDSVEVATVHEPPTSQYADPVPTE
;
A
#
# COMPACT_ATOMS: atom_id res chain seq x y z
N MET A 1 7.29 41.30 13.12
CA MET A 1 7.98 42.30 13.98
C MET A 1 9.39 41.86 14.20
N PRO A 2 10.24 42.80 14.19
CA PRO A 2 11.23 43.07 13.15
C PRO A 2 12.63 42.78 13.67
N ASP A 3 13.59 42.75 12.83
CA ASP A 3 14.63 43.76 12.99
C ASP A 3 15.51 43.86 11.75
N GLN A 4 15.66 45.08 11.36
CA GLN A 4 16.59 45.72 10.53
C GLN A 4 18.00 45.59 11.09
N THR A 5 18.99 45.50 10.22
CA THR A 5 20.29 46.13 10.39
C THR A 5 20.98 46.12 9.05
N ALA A 6 20.95 47.16 8.31
CA ALA A 6 21.97 48.24 8.25
C ALA A 6 23.19 47.86 7.39
N ALA A 7 23.27 48.50 6.26
CA ALA A 7 24.45 48.63 5.42
C ALA A 7 25.54 49.49 6.11
N PRO A 8 26.81 49.28 5.82
CA PRO A 8 27.83 50.30 6.09
C PRO A 8 28.23 51.04 4.83
N ASP A 9 28.39 52.30 5.05
CA ASP A 9 28.74 53.51 4.36
C ASP A 9 30.15 53.49 3.70
N PRO A 10 30.38 54.24 2.62
CA PRO A 10 31.67 54.31 1.92
C PRO A 10 32.58 55.34 2.54
N GLY A 11 33.82 54.97 2.77
CA GLY A 11 34.90 55.88 3.23
C GLY A 11 35.61 56.60 2.07
N PRO A 12 36.33 57.66 2.38
CA PRO A 12 36.53 58.78 1.49
C PRO A 12 37.78 58.71 0.62
N ILE A 13 37.69 59.51 -0.45
CA ILE A 13 38.72 59.84 -1.42
C ILE A 13 39.73 60.85 -0.75
N PRO A 14 41.01 60.72 -1.00
CA PRO A 14 41.92 61.94 -0.87
C PRO A 14 42.47 62.36 -2.22
N ASP A 15 42.42 63.53 -2.33
CA ASP A 15 42.68 64.67 -3.14
C ASP A 15 44.12 64.79 -3.72
N SER A 16 44.12 65.39 -4.94
CA SER A 16 44.98 66.33 -5.63
C SER A 16 46.51 66.38 -5.46
N GLY A 17 47.10 66.24 -6.58
CA GLY A 17 48.07 67.07 -7.31
C GLY A 17 49.38 67.42 -6.68
N PRO A 18 50.39 67.96 -7.39
CA PRO A 18 50.31 68.84 -8.54
C PRO A 18 51.29 68.55 -9.68
N THR A 19 50.97 69.11 -10.82
CA THR A 19 51.85 69.48 -11.94
C THR A 19 52.89 70.54 -11.50
N PRO A 20 53.97 70.91 -12.20
CA PRO A 20 54.35 70.80 -13.59
C PRO A 20 55.82 70.97 -13.95
N GLY A 21 56.07 71.14 -15.21
CA GLY A 21 57.12 71.97 -15.79
C GLY A 21 57.99 71.35 -16.87
N PRO A 22 58.35 72.08 -17.84
CA PRO A 22 58.58 71.53 -19.21
C PRO A 22 60.05 71.36 -19.57
N GLY A 23 60.29 70.53 -20.54
CA GLY A 23 61.45 70.69 -21.38
C GLY A 23 62.46 69.56 -21.43
N ALA A 24 62.35 68.73 -22.43
CA ALA A 24 63.51 68.35 -23.28
C ALA A 24 63.01 67.42 -24.38
N ALA A 25 63.40 67.73 -25.57
CA ALA A 25 63.04 67.15 -26.83
C ALA A 25 63.41 65.65 -26.96
N PRO A 26 62.77 64.92 -27.84
CA PRO A 26 62.91 63.44 -27.96
C PRO A 26 64.18 63.05 -28.72
N ALA A 27 64.94 62.15 -28.10
CA ALA A 27 66.00 61.41 -28.82
C ALA A 27 65.33 60.21 -29.51
N THR A 28 65.45 60.15 -30.79
CA THR A 28 64.96 59.10 -31.69
C THR A 28 65.66 57.76 -31.42
N PRO A 29 64.96 56.67 -31.28
CA PRO A 29 65.54 55.34 -31.11
C PRO A 29 65.81 54.65 -32.47
N GLN A 30 66.67 55.17 -33.28
CA GLN A 30 67.01 54.58 -34.57
C GLN A 30 68.43 53.99 -34.64
N ASP A 31 69.30 54.15 -33.65
CA ASP A 31 70.68 53.68 -33.72
C ASP A 31 70.95 52.23 -33.31
N GLY A 32 70.02 51.52 -32.75
CA GLY A 32 70.21 50.15 -32.28
C GLY A 32 70.10 49.08 -33.40
N ARG A 33 69.22 49.29 -34.30
CA ARG A 33 68.98 48.30 -35.42
C ARG A 33 70.02 48.43 -36.50
N ASP A 34 70.48 49.68 -36.80
CA ASP A 34 71.52 49.94 -37.79
C ASP A 34 72.89 49.44 -37.32
N ARG A 35 73.23 49.50 -36.06
CA ARG A 35 74.44 48.91 -35.45
C ARG A 35 74.44 47.36 -35.52
N LEU A 36 73.29 46.75 -35.29
CA LEU A 36 73.18 45.26 -35.43
C LEU A 36 73.31 44.81 -36.89
N LEU A 37 72.67 45.52 -37.80
CA LEU A 37 72.77 45.20 -39.23
C LEU A 37 74.17 45.48 -39.81
N ALA A 38 74.88 46.52 -39.32
CA ALA A 38 76.30 46.77 -39.72
C ALA A 38 77.26 45.73 -39.16
N SER A 39 77.02 45.11 -38.02
CA SER A 39 77.84 44.06 -37.45
C SER A 39 77.72 42.71 -38.22
N LEU A 40 76.54 42.48 -38.84
CA LEU A 40 76.27 41.23 -39.64
C LEU A 40 76.91 41.29 -41.02
N ARG A 41 77.32 42.48 -41.52
CA ARG A 41 77.93 42.61 -42.86
C ARG A 41 79.47 42.53 -42.90
N ARG A 42 80.12 42.32 -41.76
CA ARG A 42 81.58 42.08 -41.77
C ARG A 42 81.85 40.61 -42.19
N PRO A 43 82.78 40.36 -43.17
CA PRO A 43 83.10 38.98 -43.51
C PRO A 43 83.69 38.30 -42.29
N GLY A 44 82.94 37.39 -41.72
CA GLY A 44 83.33 36.71 -40.48
C GLY A 44 84.51 35.78 -40.74
N SER A 45 85.49 35.85 -39.86
CA SER A 45 86.54 34.85 -39.83
C SER A 45 85.97 33.45 -39.67
N ARG A 46 86.56 32.40 -40.17
CA ARG A 46 86.10 31.01 -40.06
C ARG A 46 85.71 30.63 -38.66
N ALA A 47 86.32 31.27 -37.63
CA ALA A 47 85.95 31.06 -36.23
C ALA A 47 84.55 31.65 -35.85
N GLN A 48 84.14 32.75 -36.50
CA GLN A 48 82.75 33.33 -36.21
C GLN A 48 81.65 32.50 -36.87
N ILE A 49 81.92 31.92 -38.02
CA ILE A 49 80.98 30.99 -38.70
C ILE A 49 80.75 29.72 -37.84
N THR A 50 81.88 29.20 -37.29
CA THR A 50 81.81 28.00 -36.42
C THR A 50 81.14 28.29 -35.11
N ALA A 51 81.35 29.48 -34.51
CA ALA A 51 80.67 29.95 -33.28
C ALA A 51 79.20 30.17 -33.53
N GLY A 52 78.78 30.77 -34.68
CA GLY A 52 77.38 30.97 -35.07
C GLY A 52 76.67 29.61 -35.33
N LEU A 53 77.36 28.67 -35.94
CA LEU A 53 76.77 27.36 -36.15
C LEU A 53 76.59 26.59 -34.83
N LEU A 54 77.53 26.67 -33.91
CA LEU A 54 77.48 26.10 -32.59
C LEU A 54 76.31 26.70 -31.77
N MET A 55 76.15 28.03 -31.81
CA MET A 55 75.04 28.70 -31.18
C MET A 55 73.69 28.34 -31.79
N ALA A 56 73.60 28.15 -33.09
CA ALA A 56 72.41 27.71 -33.78
C ALA A 56 72.03 26.27 -33.40
N VAL A 57 73.04 25.36 -33.30
CA VAL A 57 72.79 23.99 -32.82
C VAL A 57 72.35 23.96 -31.36
N LEU A 58 73.01 24.79 -30.48
CA LEU A 58 72.63 24.92 -29.09
C LEU A 58 71.17 25.49 -28.92
N GLY A 59 70.90 26.55 -29.71
CA GLY A 59 69.57 27.13 -29.72
C GLY A 59 68.44 26.14 -30.21
N PHE A 60 68.80 25.40 -31.27
CA PHE A 60 67.94 24.35 -31.78
C PHE A 60 67.74 23.20 -30.77
N ALA A 61 68.80 22.76 -30.10
CA ALA A 61 68.72 21.75 -29.05
C ALA A 61 67.88 22.22 -27.86
N ALA A 62 68.02 23.50 -27.44
CA ALA A 62 67.21 24.10 -26.36
C ALA A 62 65.73 24.19 -26.72
N VAL A 63 65.42 24.56 -27.97
CA VAL A 63 64.02 24.59 -28.44
C VAL A 63 63.41 23.20 -28.49
N VAL A 64 64.13 22.22 -29.03
CA VAL A 64 63.67 20.82 -29.09
C VAL A 64 63.45 20.26 -27.68
N GLN A 65 64.38 20.59 -26.75
CA GLN A 65 64.24 20.12 -25.35
C GLN A 65 63.08 20.75 -24.60
N VAL A 66 62.80 22.02 -24.83
CA VAL A 66 61.62 22.70 -24.26
C VAL A 66 60.34 22.13 -24.86
N GLN A 67 60.31 21.85 -26.16
CA GLN A 67 59.15 21.31 -26.83
C GLN A 67 58.86 19.87 -26.40
N SER A 68 59.89 19.03 -26.31
CA SER A 68 59.76 17.66 -25.80
C SER A 68 59.31 17.61 -24.34
N ASN A 69 59.81 18.49 -23.50
CA ASN A 69 59.41 18.58 -22.08
C ASN A 69 58.00 19.13 -21.89
N SER A 70 57.47 19.92 -22.83
CA SER A 70 56.11 20.44 -22.81
C SER A 70 55.08 19.37 -23.23
N GLU A 71 55.47 18.47 -24.16
CA GLU A 71 54.61 17.37 -24.58
C GLU A 71 54.46 16.33 -23.47
N ASP A 72 55.52 15.95 -22.76
CA ASP A 72 55.48 15.00 -21.66
C ASP A 72 54.64 15.50 -20.47
N ALA A 73 54.73 16.81 -20.15
CA ALA A 73 53.91 17.41 -19.10
C ALA A 73 52.39 17.46 -19.45
N SER A 74 52.06 17.65 -20.73
CA SER A 74 50.66 17.60 -21.22
C SER A 74 50.06 16.20 -21.18
N TYR A 75 50.85 15.19 -21.47
CA TYR A 75 50.40 13.80 -21.45
C TYR A 75 50.16 13.28 -20.02
N VAL A 76 50.92 13.71 -19.04
CA VAL A 76 50.74 13.35 -17.63
C VAL A 76 49.47 14.02 -17.04
N GLY A 77 49.27 15.32 -17.37
CA GLY A 77 48.06 16.05 -16.94
C GLY A 77 46.78 15.48 -17.57
N ALA A 78 46.80 15.19 -18.87
CA ALA A 78 45.66 14.64 -19.57
C ALA A 78 45.20 13.27 -19.01
N ARG A 79 46.18 12.41 -18.62
CA ARG A 79 45.83 11.14 -17.95
C ARG A 79 45.25 11.29 -16.56
N GLN A 80 45.69 12.28 -15.80
CA GLN A 80 45.12 12.55 -14.49
C GLN A 80 43.69 13.08 -14.59
N ASP A 81 43.42 13.99 -15.51
CA ASP A 81 42.07 14.52 -15.75
C ASP A 81 41.12 13.43 -16.27
N GLU A 82 41.59 12.53 -17.13
CA GLU A 82 40.83 11.38 -17.62
C GLU A 82 40.48 10.40 -16.49
N LEU A 83 41.43 10.10 -15.59
CA LEU A 83 41.21 9.26 -14.42
C LEU A 83 40.21 9.88 -13.44
N ILE A 84 40.33 11.19 -13.18
CA ILE A 84 39.40 11.92 -12.33
C ILE A 84 37.98 11.91 -12.94
N SER A 85 37.89 12.14 -14.25
CA SER A 85 36.64 12.07 -14.99
C SER A 85 36.00 10.66 -14.92
N LEU A 86 36.83 9.62 -15.05
CA LEU A 86 36.37 8.22 -14.94
C LEU A 86 35.88 7.90 -13.53
N ILE A 87 36.61 8.33 -12.48
CA ILE A 87 36.19 8.13 -11.10
C ILE A 87 34.89 8.89 -10.80
N ASN A 88 34.78 10.12 -11.27
CA ASN A 88 33.55 10.90 -11.11
C ASN A 88 32.37 10.27 -11.84
N SER A 89 32.58 9.78 -13.07
CA SER A 89 31.52 9.10 -13.83
C SER A 89 31.10 7.79 -13.17
N LEU A 90 32.06 7.03 -12.64
CA LEU A 90 31.79 5.79 -11.90
C LEU A 90 31.05 6.06 -10.57
N SER A 91 31.48 7.10 -9.84
CA SER A 91 30.82 7.52 -8.61
C SER A 91 29.37 7.95 -8.88
N LEU A 92 29.15 8.70 -9.95
CA LEU A 92 27.82 9.12 -10.37
C LEU A 92 26.96 7.93 -10.82
N ALA A 93 27.57 6.97 -11.53
CA ALA A 93 26.88 5.74 -11.93
C ALA A 93 26.53 4.87 -10.70
N SER A 94 27.44 4.74 -9.73
CA SER A 94 27.20 4.04 -8.47
C SER A 94 26.04 4.69 -7.69
N GLN A 95 26.04 6.00 -7.58
CA GLN A 95 25.00 6.75 -6.89
C GLN A 95 23.62 6.62 -7.56
N ARG A 96 23.59 6.57 -8.90
CA ARG A 96 22.34 6.30 -9.63
C ARG A 96 21.84 4.88 -9.39
N ALA A 97 22.74 3.90 -9.41
CA ALA A 97 22.39 2.51 -9.12
C ALA A 97 21.87 2.31 -7.69
N GLU A 98 22.51 2.96 -6.70
CA GLU A 98 22.04 2.94 -5.31
C GLU A 98 20.66 3.57 -5.14
N ASN A 99 20.39 4.71 -5.81
CA ASN A 99 19.09 5.35 -5.81
C ASN A 99 18.01 4.47 -6.47
N GLU A 100 18.34 3.82 -7.59
CA GLU A 100 17.44 2.91 -8.29
C GLU A 100 17.13 1.66 -7.45
N ILE A 101 18.13 1.11 -6.76
CA ILE A 101 17.93 0.00 -5.80
C ILE A 101 16.98 0.44 -4.68
N ALA A 102 17.19 1.61 -4.08
CA ALA A 102 16.34 2.13 -3.02
C ALA A 102 14.89 2.34 -3.49
N GLU A 103 14.68 2.87 -4.69
CA GLU A 103 13.35 3.05 -5.30
C GLU A 103 12.67 1.69 -5.58
N LEU A 104 13.43 0.74 -6.12
CA LEU A 104 12.91 -0.62 -6.36
C LEU A 104 12.55 -1.34 -5.07
N GLU A 105 13.38 -1.20 -4.01
CA GLU A 105 13.08 -1.76 -2.69
C GLU A 105 11.83 -1.13 -2.07
N GLN A 106 11.67 0.19 -2.19
CA GLN A 106 10.48 0.88 -1.73
C GLN A 106 9.23 0.43 -2.49
N THR A 107 9.32 0.32 -3.82
CA THR A 107 8.24 -0.17 -4.68
C THR A 107 7.87 -1.61 -4.34
N ARG A 108 8.86 -2.48 -4.18
CA ARG A 108 8.65 -3.87 -3.73
C ARG A 108 7.93 -3.93 -2.39
N ASN A 109 8.37 -3.15 -1.41
CA ASN A 109 7.77 -3.14 -0.08
C ASN A 109 6.33 -2.59 -0.12
N SER A 110 6.05 -1.58 -0.93
CA SER A 110 4.69 -1.07 -1.17
C SER A 110 3.79 -2.14 -1.78
N LEU A 111 4.25 -2.84 -2.83
CA LEU A 111 3.50 -3.93 -3.47
C LEU A 111 3.23 -5.11 -2.53
N LEU A 112 4.19 -5.45 -1.67
CA LEU A 112 3.99 -6.49 -0.66
C LEU A 112 2.94 -6.08 0.38
N ASN A 113 2.97 -4.84 0.85
CA ASN A 113 1.99 -4.29 1.79
C ASN A 113 0.59 -4.22 1.17
N ASP A 114 0.46 -3.76 -0.08
CA ASP A 114 -0.80 -3.71 -0.81
C ASP A 114 -1.39 -5.12 -1.01
N THR A 115 -0.54 -6.09 -1.33
CA THR A 115 -0.96 -7.49 -1.48
C THR A 115 -1.47 -8.05 -0.15
N GLN A 116 -0.80 -7.77 0.94
CA GLN A 116 -1.22 -8.20 2.28
C GLN A 116 -2.52 -7.52 2.70
N ALA A 117 -2.66 -6.22 2.46
CA ALA A 117 -3.88 -5.47 2.73
C ALA A 117 -5.08 -6.03 1.95
N ARG A 118 -4.89 -6.34 0.66
CA ARG A 118 -5.93 -6.96 -0.19
C ARG A 118 -6.34 -8.35 0.32
N ARG A 119 -5.37 -9.19 0.72
CA ARG A 119 -5.65 -10.52 1.31
C ARG A 119 -6.49 -10.38 2.58
N THR A 120 -6.08 -9.51 3.49
CA THR A 120 -6.81 -9.27 4.73
C THR A 120 -8.22 -8.71 4.48
N ALA A 121 -8.37 -7.80 3.50
CA ALA A 121 -9.68 -7.29 3.11
C ALA A 121 -10.58 -8.40 2.53
N LEU A 122 -10.02 -9.28 1.69
CA LEU A 122 -10.76 -10.41 1.11
C LEU A 122 -11.18 -11.43 2.19
N GLU A 123 -10.29 -11.74 3.13
CA GLU A 123 -10.60 -12.62 4.26
C GLU A 123 -11.73 -12.06 5.12
N ARG A 124 -11.68 -10.76 5.44
CA ARG A 124 -12.76 -10.08 6.19
C ARG A 124 -14.07 -10.04 5.40
N ALA A 125 -14.00 -9.82 4.09
CA ALA A 125 -15.19 -9.85 3.24
C ALA A 125 -15.83 -11.23 3.19
N ARG A 126 -15.03 -12.30 3.11
CA ARG A 126 -15.51 -13.69 3.18
C ARG A 126 -16.14 -14.00 4.53
N GLN A 127 -15.48 -13.65 5.64
CA GLN A 127 -16.06 -13.85 6.97
C GLN A 127 -17.42 -13.18 7.12
N ARG A 128 -17.54 -11.92 6.66
CA ARG A 128 -18.84 -11.22 6.67
C ARG A 128 -19.89 -11.88 5.77
N ALA A 129 -19.47 -12.37 4.59
CA ALA A 129 -20.36 -13.08 3.69
C ALA A 129 -20.86 -14.40 4.34
N ASP A 130 -20.00 -15.13 5.02
CA ASP A 130 -20.36 -16.36 5.73
C ASP A 130 -21.31 -16.06 6.91
N GLU A 131 -21.01 -15.03 7.73
CA GLU A 131 -21.90 -14.56 8.80
C GLU A 131 -23.29 -14.19 8.27
N LEU A 132 -23.32 -13.38 7.20
CA LEU A 132 -24.58 -13.02 6.56
C LEU A 132 -25.28 -14.22 5.92
N GLY A 133 -24.53 -15.17 5.38
CA GLY A 133 -25.08 -16.41 4.83
C GLY A 133 -25.73 -17.28 5.88
N ILE A 134 -25.14 -17.39 7.08
CA ILE A 134 -25.74 -18.08 8.23
C ILE A 134 -27.04 -17.40 8.65
N LEU A 135 -27.03 -16.08 8.82
CA LEU A 135 -28.22 -15.31 9.23
C LEU A 135 -29.31 -15.31 8.17
N ALA A 136 -28.96 -15.28 6.90
CA ALA A 136 -29.89 -15.40 5.78
C ALA A 136 -30.40 -16.84 5.57
N GLY A 137 -29.81 -17.82 6.23
CA GLY A 137 -30.15 -19.22 6.10
C GLY A 137 -29.60 -19.90 4.85
N THR A 138 -28.73 -19.26 4.08
CA THR A 138 -28.12 -19.81 2.85
C THR A 138 -26.89 -20.68 3.09
N LEU A 139 -26.38 -20.69 4.32
CA LEU A 139 -25.28 -21.54 4.73
C LEU A 139 -25.69 -22.38 5.95
N PRO A 140 -25.23 -23.65 6.02
CA PRO A 140 -25.38 -24.46 7.22
C PRO A 140 -24.58 -23.85 8.36
N ALA A 141 -24.97 -24.15 9.59
CA ALA A 141 -24.32 -23.66 10.78
C ALA A 141 -24.16 -24.74 11.84
N VAL A 142 -23.14 -24.62 12.65
CA VAL A 142 -22.90 -25.48 13.82
C VAL A 142 -22.46 -24.58 14.99
N GLY A 143 -23.01 -24.83 16.18
CA GLY A 143 -22.66 -24.06 17.36
C GLY A 143 -23.37 -24.57 18.62
N PRO A 144 -23.11 -23.94 19.76
CA PRO A 144 -23.86 -24.23 20.97
C PRO A 144 -25.33 -23.88 20.76
N GLY A 145 -26.22 -24.67 21.36
CA GLY A 145 -27.64 -24.45 21.13
C GLY A 145 -28.55 -25.36 21.95
N ILE A 146 -29.78 -25.45 21.49
CA ILE A 146 -30.79 -26.32 22.10
C ILE A 146 -31.52 -27.12 21.01
N GLN A 147 -31.99 -28.30 21.39
CA GLN A 147 -32.97 -29.08 20.65
C GLN A 147 -34.27 -29.09 21.45
N VAL A 148 -35.35 -28.63 20.82
CA VAL A 148 -36.69 -28.58 21.40
C VAL A 148 -37.53 -29.65 20.73
N THR A 149 -38.07 -30.57 21.51
CA THR A 149 -38.98 -31.62 21.02
C THR A 149 -40.38 -31.35 21.48
N VAL A 150 -41.28 -31.09 20.56
CA VAL A 150 -42.70 -30.91 20.82
C VAL A 150 -43.45 -32.18 20.46
N ARG A 151 -44.09 -32.81 21.46
CA ARG A 151 -44.97 -33.96 21.27
C ARG A 151 -46.40 -33.47 21.26
N ASP A 152 -47.16 -33.96 20.31
CA ASP A 152 -48.55 -33.60 20.07
C ASP A 152 -49.37 -34.87 19.78
N PRO A 153 -49.78 -35.57 20.83
CA PRO A 153 -50.53 -36.83 20.66
C PRO A 153 -51.93 -36.63 20.08
N ASP A 154 -52.51 -35.46 20.28
CA ASP A 154 -53.89 -35.16 19.89
C ASP A 154 -53.99 -34.35 18.59
N GLY A 155 -52.87 -33.96 17.99
CA GLY A 155 -52.81 -33.15 16.77
C GLY A 155 -53.36 -31.71 16.99
N ALA A 156 -53.20 -31.18 18.21
CA ALA A 156 -53.78 -29.90 18.59
C ALA A 156 -52.76 -28.73 18.61
N VAL A 157 -51.47 -29.05 18.44
CA VAL A 157 -50.40 -28.06 18.31
C VAL A 157 -50.36 -27.58 16.86
N GLY A 158 -50.81 -26.37 16.63
CA GLY A 158 -50.87 -25.77 15.30
C GLY A 158 -49.72 -24.76 15.02
N SER A 159 -49.80 -24.13 13.87
CA SER A 159 -48.85 -23.14 13.39
C SER A 159 -48.64 -21.97 14.38
N ASN A 160 -49.69 -21.55 15.08
CA ASN A 160 -49.58 -20.43 16.04
C ASN A 160 -48.62 -20.72 17.20
N GLN A 161 -48.66 -21.97 17.75
CA GLN A 161 -47.77 -22.37 18.82
C GLN A 161 -46.32 -22.41 18.31
N LEU A 162 -46.07 -23.00 17.12
CA LEU A 162 -44.73 -23.05 16.55
C LEU A 162 -44.18 -21.65 16.22
N ILE A 163 -45.01 -20.74 15.67
CA ILE A 163 -44.63 -19.35 15.43
C ILE A 163 -44.21 -18.68 16.73
N ASN A 164 -45.00 -18.82 17.82
CA ASN A 164 -44.65 -18.25 19.11
C ASN A 164 -43.30 -18.79 19.62
N GLY A 165 -43.08 -20.10 19.53
CA GLY A 165 -41.78 -20.72 19.89
C GLY A 165 -40.62 -20.17 19.09
N ILE A 166 -40.76 -20.03 17.77
CA ILE A 166 -39.75 -19.45 16.88
C ILE A 166 -39.49 -17.99 17.27
N GLN A 167 -40.49 -17.20 17.56
CA GLN A 167 -40.34 -15.79 17.99
C GLN A 167 -39.59 -15.70 19.32
N GLU A 168 -39.98 -16.54 20.32
CA GLU A 168 -39.26 -16.57 21.60
C GLU A 168 -37.79 -16.97 21.45
N LEU A 169 -37.48 -17.93 20.55
CA LEU A 169 -36.09 -18.30 20.25
C LEU A 169 -35.33 -17.14 19.60
N ARG A 170 -35.95 -16.43 18.65
CA ARG A 170 -35.35 -15.23 18.03
C ARG A 170 -35.12 -14.11 19.03
N ASP A 171 -36.08 -13.83 19.87
CA ASP A 171 -35.98 -12.83 20.93
C ASP A 171 -34.89 -13.19 21.96
N ALA A 172 -34.66 -14.49 22.16
CA ALA A 172 -33.59 -15.03 22.99
C ALA A 172 -32.20 -15.07 22.30
N GLY A 173 -32.13 -14.59 21.06
CA GLY A 173 -30.86 -14.51 20.30
C GLY A 173 -30.48 -15.75 19.54
N ALA A 174 -31.45 -16.53 19.05
CA ALA A 174 -31.18 -17.63 18.13
C ALA A 174 -30.65 -17.11 16.79
N GLU A 175 -29.50 -17.64 16.35
CA GLU A 175 -28.81 -17.25 15.11
C GLU A 175 -29.22 -18.13 13.93
N ALA A 176 -29.54 -19.37 14.18
CA ALA A 176 -30.03 -20.34 13.18
C ALA A 176 -31.06 -21.24 13.81
N ILE A 177 -32.14 -21.52 13.07
CA ILE A 177 -33.23 -22.39 13.51
C ILE A 177 -33.60 -23.31 12.35
N GLU A 178 -33.80 -24.61 12.61
CA GLU A 178 -34.43 -25.51 11.67
C GLU A 178 -35.50 -26.36 12.35
N ILE A 179 -36.42 -26.90 11.54
CA ILE A 179 -37.52 -27.75 12.01
C ILE A 179 -37.41 -29.09 11.30
N ASN A 180 -37.40 -30.15 12.09
CA ASN A 180 -37.37 -31.56 11.65
C ASN A 180 -36.25 -31.87 10.63
N ASN A 181 -35.10 -31.18 10.69
CA ASN A 181 -34.01 -31.29 9.73
C ASN A 181 -34.46 -31.14 8.26
N THR A 182 -35.56 -30.46 8.03
CA THR A 182 -36.20 -30.32 6.70
C THR A 182 -36.29 -28.87 6.28
N VAL A 183 -36.65 -27.97 7.19
CA VAL A 183 -36.88 -26.55 6.86
C VAL A 183 -36.02 -25.65 7.69
N ARG A 184 -35.19 -24.81 7.03
CA ARG A 184 -34.46 -23.69 7.61
C ARG A 184 -35.41 -22.53 7.88
N VAL A 185 -35.52 -22.10 9.11
CA VAL A 185 -36.39 -20.98 9.49
C VAL A 185 -35.68 -19.66 9.24
N VAL A 186 -36.19 -18.89 8.29
CA VAL A 186 -35.71 -17.55 7.91
C VAL A 186 -36.82 -16.50 8.11
N ALA A 187 -36.51 -15.24 7.84
CA ALA A 187 -37.49 -14.15 8.04
C ALA A 187 -38.77 -14.29 7.21
N GLN A 188 -38.68 -14.91 6.01
CA GLN A 188 -39.82 -15.13 5.12
C GLN A 188 -40.52 -16.47 5.35
N THR A 189 -40.03 -17.32 6.25
CA THR A 189 -40.65 -18.64 6.49
C THR A 189 -42.10 -18.49 6.89
N SER A 190 -42.97 -19.16 6.14
CA SER A 190 -44.41 -19.18 6.36
C SER A 190 -44.83 -20.47 7.09
N LEU A 191 -45.71 -20.33 8.08
CA LEU A 191 -46.30 -21.46 8.77
C LEU A 191 -47.82 -21.37 8.66
N ARG A 192 -48.46 -22.50 8.39
CA ARG A 192 -49.94 -22.63 8.37
C ARG A 192 -50.35 -24.02 8.83
N ASP A 193 -51.54 -24.14 9.34
CA ASP A 193 -52.09 -25.43 9.77
C ASP A 193 -52.33 -26.34 8.55
N GLY A 194 -51.99 -27.63 8.67
CA GLY A 194 -52.25 -28.67 7.66
C GLY A 194 -53.69 -29.12 7.72
N GLU A 195 -54.25 -29.59 6.58
CA GLU A 195 -55.63 -30.08 6.49
C GLU A 195 -55.83 -31.42 7.20
N SER A 196 -54.78 -32.24 7.30
CA SER A 196 -54.79 -33.55 7.93
C SER A 196 -54.26 -33.55 9.39
N GLY A 197 -54.07 -32.42 9.96
CA GLY A 197 -53.29 -32.19 11.19
C GLY A 197 -51.79 -31.93 10.84
N GLY A 198 -51.02 -31.48 11.82
CA GLY A 198 -49.64 -31.03 11.59
C GLY A 198 -49.55 -29.61 11.06
N VAL A 199 -48.37 -29.16 10.67
CA VAL A 199 -48.10 -27.80 10.24
C VAL A 199 -47.38 -27.83 8.90
N ILE A 200 -47.77 -26.97 7.98
CA ILE A 200 -47.07 -26.72 6.72
C ILE A 200 -46.15 -25.57 6.91
N VAL A 201 -44.83 -25.80 6.70
CA VAL A 201 -43.75 -24.83 6.84
C VAL A 201 -43.11 -24.63 5.46
N ASP A 202 -43.18 -23.44 4.88
CA ASP A 202 -42.72 -23.12 3.53
C ASP A 202 -43.16 -24.10 2.43
N GLY A 203 -44.35 -24.68 2.61
CA GLY A 203 -44.91 -25.63 1.68
C GLY A 203 -44.67 -27.13 2.02
N GLU A 204 -43.77 -27.42 2.94
CA GLU A 204 -43.46 -28.77 3.44
C GLU A 204 -44.41 -29.09 4.61
N GLU A 205 -45.10 -30.24 4.51
CA GLU A 205 -45.98 -30.76 5.56
C GLU A 205 -45.16 -31.48 6.63
N ILE A 206 -45.22 -30.98 7.85
CA ILE A 206 -44.48 -31.49 9.02
C ILE A 206 -45.48 -31.99 10.04
N ALA A 207 -45.29 -33.25 10.46
CA ALA A 207 -46.10 -33.84 11.53
C ALA A 207 -45.31 -33.93 12.84
N ALA A 208 -46.02 -34.01 13.94
CA ALA A 208 -45.47 -34.25 15.27
C ALA A 208 -44.78 -35.63 15.35
N PRO A 209 -43.70 -35.79 16.12
CA PRO A 209 -43.14 -34.79 16.98
C PRO A 209 -42.37 -33.71 16.18
N TYR A 210 -42.54 -32.43 16.55
CA TYR A 210 -41.77 -31.36 15.97
C TYR A 210 -40.43 -31.24 16.71
N VAL A 211 -39.34 -31.36 15.99
CA VAL A 211 -38.00 -31.17 16.53
C VAL A 211 -37.46 -29.85 16.00
N ILE A 212 -37.25 -28.91 16.89
CA ILE A 212 -36.69 -27.59 16.55
C ILE A 212 -35.26 -27.53 17.06
N GLU A 213 -34.33 -27.34 16.17
CA GLU A 213 -32.91 -27.13 16.48
C GLU A 213 -32.58 -25.68 16.34
N ALA A 214 -31.98 -25.11 17.40
CA ALA A 214 -31.67 -23.69 17.45
C ALA A 214 -30.24 -23.46 17.97
N ILE A 215 -29.44 -22.73 17.23
CA ILE A 215 -28.09 -22.28 17.58
C ILE A 215 -28.18 -20.91 18.25
N GLY A 216 -27.50 -20.75 19.37
CA GLY A 216 -27.48 -19.53 20.18
C GLY A 216 -27.07 -19.83 21.63
N ALA A 217 -27.34 -18.91 22.56
CA ALA A 217 -27.02 -19.11 23.96
C ALA A 217 -27.98 -20.13 24.64
N PRO A 218 -27.56 -21.39 24.96
CA PRO A 218 -28.49 -22.46 25.36
C PRO A 218 -29.30 -22.14 26.61
N HIS A 219 -28.66 -21.46 27.58
CA HIS A 219 -29.35 -21.09 28.83
C HIS A 219 -30.41 -20.03 28.60
N THR A 220 -30.13 -19.02 27.79
CA THR A 220 -31.05 -17.91 27.48
C THR A 220 -32.27 -18.42 26.74
N MET A 221 -32.08 -19.23 25.69
CA MET A 221 -33.14 -19.83 24.90
C MET A 221 -34.00 -20.77 25.72
N THR A 222 -33.38 -21.64 26.54
CA THR A 222 -34.16 -22.54 27.45
C THR A 222 -35.02 -21.73 28.41
N SER A 223 -34.50 -20.63 28.96
CA SER A 223 -35.22 -19.77 29.89
C SER A 223 -36.37 -19.02 29.21
N ALA A 224 -36.19 -18.56 27.98
CA ALA A 224 -37.19 -17.88 27.19
C ALA A 224 -38.42 -18.77 26.95
N LEU A 225 -38.19 -20.00 26.44
CA LEU A 225 -39.29 -20.95 26.19
C LEU A 225 -40.07 -21.36 27.44
N GLY A 226 -39.46 -21.23 28.63
CA GLY A 226 -40.10 -21.51 29.90
C GLY A 226 -40.78 -20.32 30.58
N LEU A 227 -40.91 -19.18 29.90
CA LEU A 227 -41.60 -18.02 30.47
C LEU A 227 -43.07 -18.28 30.77
N ARG A 228 -43.61 -17.53 31.75
CA ARG A 228 -45.03 -17.64 32.11
C ARG A 228 -45.88 -17.23 30.92
N ARG A 229 -46.78 -18.12 30.48
CA ARG A 229 -47.61 -17.97 29.28
C ARG A 229 -46.82 -17.91 27.97
N GLY A 230 -45.55 -18.41 27.97
CA GLY A 230 -44.75 -18.55 26.78
C GLY A 230 -45.06 -19.85 26.05
N PHE A 231 -44.14 -20.19 25.13
CA PHE A 231 -44.30 -21.32 24.22
C PHE A 231 -44.66 -22.65 24.92
N THR A 232 -43.90 -23.02 25.96
CA THR A 232 -44.16 -24.28 26.70
C THR A 232 -45.60 -24.31 27.26
N TYR A 233 -46.04 -23.22 27.87
CA TYR A 233 -47.40 -23.11 28.40
C TYR A 233 -48.49 -23.24 27.31
N GLU A 234 -48.27 -22.57 26.17
CA GLU A 234 -49.25 -22.61 25.05
C GLU A 234 -49.37 -24.02 24.45
N VAL A 235 -48.25 -24.77 24.32
CA VAL A 235 -48.25 -26.15 23.86
C VAL A 235 -48.94 -27.06 24.89
N GLU A 236 -48.61 -26.97 26.18
CA GLU A 236 -49.22 -27.77 27.25
C GLU A 236 -50.75 -27.52 27.40
N ARG A 237 -51.18 -26.27 27.19
CA ARG A 237 -52.58 -25.89 27.25
C ARG A 237 -53.44 -26.62 26.20
N VAL A 238 -52.85 -27.01 25.05
CA VAL A 238 -53.57 -27.73 24.01
C VAL A 238 -53.34 -29.24 24.08
N GLY A 239 -52.66 -29.76 25.12
CA GLY A 239 -52.45 -31.20 25.35
C GLY A 239 -51.09 -31.71 24.86
N GLY A 240 -50.25 -30.87 24.29
CA GLY A 240 -48.90 -31.19 23.90
C GLY A 240 -47.91 -31.21 25.06
N SER A 241 -46.69 -31.55 24.78
CA SER A 241 -45.57 -31.45 25.75
C SER A 241 -44.28 -30.99 25.06
N VAL A 242 -43.46 -30.22 25.81
CA VAL A 242 -42.21 -29.67 25.32
C VAL A 242 -41.04 -30.20 26.14
N GLY A 243 -40.07 -30.81 25.44
CA GLY A 243 -38.80 -31.19 26.00
C GLY A 243 -37.66 -30.33 25.42
N VAL A 244 -36.80 -29.79 26.27
CA VAL A 244 -35.66 -28.97 25.84
C VAL A 244 -34.37 -29.63 26.29
N ALA A 245 -33.51 -29.94 25.33
CA ALA A 245 -32.16 -30.45 25.55
C ALA A 245 -31.12 -29.40 25.13
N ARG A 246 -30.16 -29.11 26.02
CA ARG A 246 -29.04 -28.22 25.70
C ARG A 246 -27.88 -29.02 25.15
N SER A 247 -27.17 -28.45 24.17
CA SER A 247 -26.01 -29.05 23.56
C SER A 247 -24.92 -27.99 23.32
N ASP A 248 -23.68 -28.41 23.47
CA ASP A 248 -22.53 -27.56 23.09
C ASP A 248 -22.29 -27.56 21.56
N SER A 249 -22.96 -28.48 20.86
CA SER A 249 -22.87 -28.58 19.38
C SER A 249 -24.23 -29.03 18.84
N VAL A 250 -24.94 -28.08 18.27
CA VAL A 250 -26.15 -28.28 17.45
C VAL A 250 -25.78 -27.99 16.03
N GLU A 251 -26.17 -28.86 15.12
CA GLU A 251 -25.99 -28.69 13.68
C GLU A 251 -27.32 -28.29 13.03
N VAL A 252 -27.34 -27.21 12.31
CA VAL A 252 -28.44 -26.74 11.47
C VAL A 252 -27.96 -26.88 10.03
N ALA A 253 -28.27 -28.02 9.44
CA ALA A 253 -27.74 -28.44 8.14
C ALA A 253 -28.59 -27.92 6.97
N THR A 254 -29.87 -27.67 7.20
CA THR A 254 -30.78 -27.19 6.14
C THR A 254 -30.45 -25.76 5.73
N VAL A 255 -30.61 -25.50 4.44
CA VAL A 255 -30.38 -24.19 3.83
C VAL A 255 -31.67 -23.72 3.15
N HIS A 256 -31.89 -22.41 3.18
CA HIS A 256 -32.95 -21.74 2.46
C HIS A 256 -32.44 -21.23 1.12
N GLU A 257 -33.12 -21.58 0.01
CA GLU A 257 -32.83 -21.00 -1.30
C GLU A 257 -33.60 -19.68 -1.44
N PRO A 258 -32.91 -18.54 -1.41
CA PRO A 258 -33.58 -17.26 -1.56
C PRO A 258 -34.20 -17.14 -2.96
N PRO A 259 -35.38 -16.55 -3.10
CA PRO A 259 -35.97 -16.31 -4.41
C PRO A 259 -35.06 -15.37 -5.21
N THR A 260 -34.88 -15.68 -6.50
CA THR A 260 -34.12 -14.84 -7.41
C THR A 260 -34.79 -13.48 -7.58
N SER A 261 -34.05 -12.38 -7.37
CA SER A 261 -34.57 -11.04 -7.66
C SER A 261 -34.98 -10.93 -9.12
N GLN A 262 -36.24 -10.62 -9.37
CA GLN A 262 -36.79 -10.53 -10.72
C GLN A 262 -36.73 -9.09 -11.27
N TYR A 263 -36.69 -8.08 -10.40
CA TYR A 263 -36.80 -6.67 -10.74
C TYR A 263 -35.79 -5.76 -10.06
N ALA A 264 -34.96 -6.30 -9.16
CA ALA A 264 -34.01 -5.50 -8.41
C ALA A 264 -32.58 -5.89 -8.75
N ASP A 265 -31.79 -4.92 -9.22
CA ASP A 265 -30.37 -5.06 -9.42
C ASP A 265 -29.62 -4.28 -8.33
N PRO A 266 -28.50 -4.79 -7.83
CA PRO A 266 -27.69 -4.06 -6.87
C PRO A 266 -27.08 -2.82 -7.53
N VAL A 267 -27.16 -1.67 -6.86
CA VAL A 267 -26.47 -0.45 -7.31
C VAL A 267 -24.97 -0.67 -7.11
N PRO A 268 -24.13 -0.49 -8.15
CA PRO A 268 -22.68 -0.59 -8.00
C PRO A 268 -22.21 0.43 -6.96
N THR A 269 -21.52 -0.03 -5.93
CA THR A 269 -20.79 0.85 -5.01
C THR A 269 -19.48 1.24 -5.66
N GLU A 270 -19.28 2.56 -5.94
CA GLU A 270 -18.02 3.14 -6.38
C GLU A 270 -16.91 3.02 -5.32
#